data_86d3b0a2a2714a82abdc483e8b5b7d67
#
_entry.id   86d3b0a2a2714a82abdc483e8b5b7d67
#
_cell.length_a   1.000
_cell.length_b   1.000
_cell.length_c   1.000
_cell.angle_alpha   90.00
_cell.angle_beta   90.00
_cell.angle_gamma   90.00
#
_symmetry.space_group_name_H-M   'P 1'
#
loop_
_entity.id
_entity.type
_entity.pdbx_description
1 polymer ?
#
loop_
_entity_poly.entity_id
_entity_poly.type
_entity_poly.pdbx_seq_one_letter_code
_entity_poly.pdbx_strand_id
1 'polypeptide(L)'
;MPQMAPLKTPWKAQSYPSSRRSDHVDTYKSEKLGQVQVPDPYNWLEQNTPETDAWTTEQAEFTRKYLVQNPQLEDLERQLRANFDFEKVCKRRY
;
A
#
# COMPACT_ATOMS: atom_id res chain seq x y z
N MET A 1 30.43 5.64 -18.56
CA MET A 1 29.13 5.79 -18.04
C MET A 1 28.72 4.67 -17.11
N PRO A 2 28.53 5.00 -15.89
CA PRO A 2 28.18 3.95 -14.98
C PRO A 2 26.81 3.47 -15.30
N GLN A 3 26.72 2.19 -15.54
CA GLN A 3 25.47 1.61 -15.72
C GLN A 3 24.95 1.26 -14.40
N MET A 4 23.70 1.48 -14.18
CA MET A 4 23.07 0.96 -13.03
C MET A 4 23.15 -0.53 -13.14
N ALA A 5 23.84 -1.13 -12.23
CA ALA A 5 23.87 -2.57 -12.20
C ALA A 5 22.44 -3.05 -12.00
N PRO A 6 22.01 -4.04 -12.74
CA PRO A 6 20.69 -4.57 -12.51
C PRO A 6 20.65 -5.13 -11.09
N LEU A 7 19.48 -5.12 -10.51
CA LEU A 7 19.30 -5.67 -9.20
C LEU A 7 19.61 -7.14 -9.30
N LYS A 8 20.81 -7.48 -8.90
CA LYS A 8 21.23 -8.86 -8.98
C LYS A 8 20.66 -9.67 -7.86
N THR A 9 20.28 -9.01 -6.81
CA THR A 9 19.70 -9.69 -5.67
C THR A 9 18.21 -9.77 -5.92
N PRO A 10 17.68 -10.96 -6.10
CA PRO A 10 16.24 -11.05 -6.29
C PRO A 10 15.55 -10.54 -5.04
N TRP A 11 14.39 -9.97 -5.25
CA TRP A 11 13.61 -9.48 -4.14
C TRP A 11 13.30 -10.64 -3.20
N LYS A 12 13.60 -10.45 -1.93
CA LYS A 12 13.30 -11.47 -0.95
C LYS A 12 12.03 -11.09 -0.24
N ALA A 13 11.16 -12.07 -0.13
CA ALA A 13 9.93 -11.84 0.60
C ALA A 13 10.26 -11.50 2.04
N GLN A 14 9.68 -10.43 2.52
CA GLN A 14 9.86 -10.00 3.90
C GLN A 14 8.72 -10.58 4.74
N SER A 15 8.97 -10.65 6.01
CA SER A 15 7.91 -11.06 6.93
C SER A 15 7.05 -9.82 7.20
N TYR A 16 5.91 -9.77 6.58
CA TYR A 16 5.01 -8.63 6.75
C TYR A 16 4.34 -8.65 8.11
N PRO A 17 3.99 -7.49 8.64
CA PRO A 17 3.20 -7.46 9.87
C PRO A 17 1.90 -8.23 9.67
N SER A 18 1.49 -8.98 10.66
CA SER A 18 0.30 -9.79 10.53
C SER A 18 -0.95 -8.92 10.66
N SER A 19 -1.99 -9.33 9.97
CA SER A 19 -3.27 -8.64 10.06
C SER A 19 -4.28 -9.61 10.62
N ARG A 20 -5.05 -9.17 11.62
CA ARG A 20 -6.03 -10.00 12.26
C ARG A 20 -7.17 -10.33 11.29
N ARG A 21 -7.56 -11.58 11.26
CA ARG A 21 -8.69 -12.00 10.45
C ARG A 21 -9.89 -12.17 11.38
N SER A 22 -10.97 -11.49 11.07
CA SER A 22 -12.19 -11.60 11.86
C SER A 22 -13.14 -12.61 11.23
N ASP A 23 -14.20 -12.91 11.95
CA ASP A 23 -15.21 -13.84 11.45
C ASP A 23 -16.36 -13.13 10.74
N HIS A 24 -16.16 -11.90 10.39
CA HIS A 24 -17.22 -11.10 9.76
C HIS A 24 -17.64 -11.69 8.43
N VAL A 25 -18.93 -11.77 8.22
CA VAL A 25 -19.50 -12.30 6.98
C VAL A 25 -20.61 -11.37 6.54
N ASP A 26 -20.53 -10.93 5.30
CA ASP A 26 -21.58 -10.12 4.71
C ASP A 26 -22.58 -11.01 4.00
N THR A 27 -23.85 -10.68 4.11
CA THR A 27 -24.91 -11.45 3.48
C THR A 27 -25.58 -10.63 2.41
N TYR A 28 -25.65 -11.16 1.23
CA TYR A 28 -26.28 -10.50 0.09
C TYR A 28 -27.41 -11.35 -0.46
N LYS A 29 -28.37 -10.68 -1.05
CA LYS A 29 -29.46 -11.38 -1.71
C LYS A 29 -29.21 -11.41 -3.20
N SER A 30 -29.30 -12.57 -3.77
CA SER A 30 -29.15 -12.75 -5.22
C SER A 30 -30.45 -13.34 -5.76
N GLU A 31 -30.90 -12.82 -6.86
CA GLU A 31 -32.09 -13.37 -7.49
C GLU A 31 -31.93 -14.80 -7.94
N LYS A 32 -30.72 -15.13 -8.37
CA LYS A 32 -30.46 -16.48 -8.88
C LYS A 32 -29.99 -17.45 -7.81
N LEU A 33 -29.22 -16.96 -6.86
CA LEU A 33 -28.55 -17.82 -5.89
C LEU A 33 -29.15 -17.74 -4.49
N GLY A 34 -30.17 -16.91 -4.29
CA GLY A 34 -30.74 -16.72 -2.98
C GLY A 34 -29.82 -15.90 -2.10
N GLN A 35 -29.65 -16.34 -0.85
CA GLN A 35 -28.75 -15.67 0.05
C GLN A 35 -27.33 -16.10 -0.21
N VAL A 36 -26.43 -15.15 -0.35
CA VAL A 36 -25.03 -15.43 -0.56
C VAL A 36 -24.24 -14.82 0.60
N GLN A 37 -23.42 -15.62 1.24
CA GLN A 37 -22.57 -15.15 2.32
C GLN A 37 -21.16 -15.00 1.82
N VAL A 38 -20.58 -13.82 2.05
CA VAL A 38 -19.22 -13.51 1.62
C VAL A 38 -18.39 -13.17 2.84
N PRO A 39 -17.39 -13.98 3.15
CA PRO A 39 -16.50 -13.68 4.28
C PRO A 39 -15.71 -12.41 4.00
N ASP A 40 -15.63 -11.56 5.01
CA ASP A 40 -14.86 -10.32 4.91
C ASP A 40 -14.00 -10.19 6.17
N PRO A 41 -12.92 -10.94 6.24
CA PRO A 41 -12.13 -11.04 7.47
C PRO A 41 -11.41 -9.75 7.84
N TYR A 42 -11.30 -8.81 6.94
CA TYR A 42 -10.61 -7.55 7.21
C TYR A 42 -11.57 -6.35 7.25
N ASN A 43 -12.84 -6.63 7.44
CA ASN A 43 -13.84 -5.57 7.53
C ASN A 43 -13.52 -4.56 8.63
N TRP A 44 -12.84 -5.00 9.70
CA TRP A 44 -12.50 -4.12 10.80
C TRP A 44 -11.58 -2.96 10.38
N LEU A 45 -10.89 -3.09 9.26
CA LEU A 45 -10.03 -2.01 8.75
C LEU A 45 -10.80 -0.80 8.26
N GLU A 46 -12.09 -0.94 8.06
CA GLU A 46 -12.93 0.19 7.65
C GLU A 46 -13.22 1.13 8.82
N GLN A 47 -12.98 0.66 10.04
CA GLN A 47 -13.34 1.42 11.22
C GLN A 47 -12.18 2.28 11.66
N ASN A 48 -12.49 3.47 12.16
CA ASN A 48 -11.48 4.34 12.74
C ASN A 48 -11.32 3.98 14.20
N THR A 49 -10.52 2.97 14.45
CA THR A 49 -10.27 2.48 15.79
C THR A 49 -8.78 2.53 16.09
N PRO A 50 -8.38 2.47 17.36
CA PRO A 50 -6.95 2.38 17.70
C PRO A 50 -6.27 1.18 17.06
N GLU A 51 -6.99 0.09 16.88
CA GLU A 51 -6.43 -1.10 16.23
C GLU A 51 -6.09 -0.81 14.77
N THR A 52 -6.97 -0.10 14.06
CA THR A 52 -6.73 0.27 12.67
C THR A 52 -5.57 1.24 12.56
N ASP A 53 -5.47 2.18 13.49
CA ASP A 53 -4.37 3.13 13.52
C ASP A 53 -3.04 2.41 13.77
N ALA A 54 -3.03 1.45 14.67
CA ALA A 54 -1.84 0.67 14.95
C ALA A 54 -1.43 -0.15 13.72
N TRP A 55 -2.40 -0.72 13.04
CA TRP A 55 -2.14 -1.49 11.82
C TRP A 55 -1.51 -0.60 10.76
N THR A 56 -2.07 0.61 10.57
CA THR A 56 -1.56 1.55 9.60
C THR A 56 -0.12 1.95 9.92
N THR A 57 0.16 2.22 11.18
CA THR A 57 1.49 2.60 11.62
C THR A 57 2.50 1.47 11.39
N GLU A 58 2.11 0.25 11.71
CA GLU A 58 2.99 -0.89 11.51
C GLU A 58 3.32 -1.12 10.03
N GLN A 59 2.31 -0.97 9.17
CA GLN A 59 2.53 -1.13 7.75
C GLN A 59 3.44 -0.03 7.21
N ALA A 60 3.23 1.19 7.66
CA ALA A 60 4.04 2.32 7.23
C ALA A 60 5.50 2.16 7.68
N GLU A 61 5.71 1.72 8.90
CA GLU A 61 7.07 1.50 9.40
C GLU A 61 7.76 0.36 8.67
N PHE A 62 7.04 -0.71 8.40
CA PHE A 62 7.58 -1.83 7.65
C PHE A 62 8.03 -1.36 6.27
N THR A 63 7.19 -0.61 5.59
CA THR A 63 7.50 -0.08 4.27
C THR A 63 8.70 0.85 4.32
N ARG A 64 8.75 1.74 5.29
CA ARG A 64 9.85 2.68 5.41
C ARG A 64 11.17 1.95 5.62
N LYS A 65 11.18 0.96 6.50
CA LYS A 65 12.40 0.19 6.77
C LYS A 65 12.89 -0.51 5.52
N TYR A 66 12.00 -0.99 4.72
CA TYR A 66 12.38 -1.65 3.50
C TYR A 66 12.92 -0.65 2.47
N LEU A 67 12.22 0.44 2.29
CA LEU A 67 12.58 1.42 1.26
C LEU A 67 13.90 2.14 1.56
N VAL A 68 14.19 2.41 2.83
CA VAL A 68 15.44 3.10 3.16
C VAL A 68 16.67 2.24 2.91
N GLN A 69 16.50 0.97 2.66
CA GLN A 69 17.62 0.11 2.32
C GLN A 69 18.11 0.35 0.89
N ASN A 70 17.36 1.07 0.11
CA ASN A 70 17.76 1.37 -1.25
C ASN A 70 18.83 2.48 -1.24
N PRO A 71 20.05 2.20 -1.67
CA PRO A 71 21.11 3.21 -1.62
C PRO A 71 20.86 4.36 -2.59
N GLN A 72 19.96 4.21 -3.52
CA GLN A 72 19.64 5.25 -4.48
C GLN A 72 18.37 6.03 -4.12
N LEU A 73 17.84 5.80 -2.94
CA LEU A 73 16.58 6.41 -2.55
C LEU A 73 16.62 7.93 -2.59
N GLU A 74 17.65 8.53 -2.03
CA GLU A 74 17.76 9.97 -2.01
C GLU A 74 17.85 10.57 -3.42
N ASP A 75 18.63 9.92 -4.27
CA ASP A 75 18.82 10.39 -5.62
C ASP A 75 17.51 10.26 -6.41
N LEU A 76 16.83 9.15 -6.25
CA LEU A 76 15.56 8.91 -6.90
C LEU A 76 14.51 9.93 -6.44
N GLU A 77 14.47 10.19 -5.15
CA GLU A 77 13.55 11.16 -4.61
C GLU A 77 13.82 12.54 -5.14
N ARG A 78 15.09 12.92 -5.27
CA ARG A 78 15.47 14.20 -5.83
C ARG A 78 15.02 14.32 -7.28
N GLN A 79 15.21 13.27 -8.06
CA GLN A 79 14.81 13.27 -9.46
C GLN A 79 13.30 13.38 -9.60
N LEU A 80 12.56 12.67 -8.78
CA LEU A 80 11.11 12.75 -8.81
C LEU A 80 10.61 14.14 -8.41
N ARG A 81 11.25 14.73 -7.42
CA ARG A 81 10.88 16.06 -6.97
C ARG A 81 11.14 17.09 -8.07
N ALA A 82 12.28 16.97 -8.72
CA ALA A 82 12.61 17.86 -9.82
C ALA A 82 11.64 17.72 -10.98
N ASN A 83 11.22 16.50 -11.27
CA ASN A 83 10.29 16.25 -12.34
C ASN A 83 8.89 16.79 -12.04
N PHE A 84 8.54 16.89 -10.77
CA PHE A 84 7.27 17.44 -10.40
C PHE A 84 7.32 18.95 -10.20
N ASP A 85 8.52 19.53 -10.17
CA ASP A 85 8.67 20.96 -9.97
C ASP A 85 8.56 21.66 -11.30
N PHE A 86 7.38 21.67 -11.87
CA PHE A 86 7.12 22.37 -13.10
C PHE A 86 5.80 23.11 -12.94
N GLU A 87 5.59 24.07 -13.80
CA GLU A 87 4.38 24.85 -13.73
C GLU A 87 3.20 23.99 -14.09
N LYS A 88 2.33 23.77 -13.13
CA LYS A 88 1.17 22.96 -13.35
C LYS A 88 0.02 23.79 -13.80
N VAL A 89 -0.41 23.54 -15.01
CA VAL A 89 -1.52 24.27 -15.55
C VAL A 89 -2.74 23.45 -15.39
N CYS A 90 -3.39 23.57 -14.29
CA CYS A 90 -4.59 22.85 -14.02
C CYS A 90 -5.76 23.57 -14.58
N LYS A 91 -5.67 23.99 -15.83
CA LYS A 91 -6.70 24.72 -16.34
C LYS A 91 -7.83 23.94 -16.75
N ARG A 92 -8.93 24.32 -16.36
CA ARG A 92 -10.10 23.78 -16.86
C ARG A 92 -10.56 24.75 -17.80
N ARG A 93 -10.69 24.41 -18.95
CA ARG A 93 -11.07 25.27 -19.92
C ARG A 93 -12.38 24.96 -20.30
N TYR A 94 -13.28 25.49 -19.95
CA TYR A 94 -14.61 25.26 -20.45
C TYR A 94 -15.43 26.50 -20.46
#